data_7f3682c6fcc0fa30b4c016febc5f12c1
#
_entry.id   7f3682c6fcc0fa30b4c016febc5f12c1
#
_cell.length_a   1.000
_cell.length_b   1.000
_cell.length_c   1.000
_cell.angle_alpha   90.00
_cell.angle_beta   90.00
_cell.angle_gamma   90.00
#
_symmetry.space_group_name_H-M   'P 1'
#
loop_
_entity.id
_entity.type
_entity.pdbx_description
1 polymer ?
#
loop_
_entity_poly.entity_id
_entity_poly.type
_entity_poly.pdbx_seq_one_letter_code
_entity_poly.pdbx_strand_id
1 'polypeptide(L)'
;MAHLTDLSRVKEPLGTANGLPNAHYIDPAVFAEERDALLFGQWAGLAVGADVPEAGDAKPITFMGMPLLLLRDRNDQVRVFQNTCRHRGMILVEELRKIEGAIRCPYHSWCYSTEGKLVSTPHVGGPGQNTHPDVDRATLGLIEIRSHIWRDVVWVNVDGQAPEFEVAMKLSLIHI
;
A
#
# COMPACT_ATOMS: atom_id res chain seq x y z
N MET A 1 -25.31 -0.31 9.14
CA MET A 1 -24.85 0.91 8.45
C MET A 1 -24.64 1.93 9.54
N ALA A 2 -23.38 2.30 9.81
CA ALA A 2 -23.10 3.41 10.71
C ALA A 2 -23.68 4.67 10.06
N HIS A 3 -24.42 5.45 10.84
CA HIS A 3 -24.95 6.71 10.37
C HIS A 3 -23.77 7.66 10.23
N LEU A 4 -23.43 8.04 9.00
CA LEU A 4 -22.58 9.21 8.75
C LEU A 4 -23.16 10.34 9.59
N THR A 5 -22.37 10.83 10.51
CA THR A 5 -22.77 11.95 11.37
C THR A 5 -23.15 13.12 10.46
N ASP A 6 -24.28 13.77 10.72
CA ASP A 6 -24.74 14.92 9.94
C ASP A 6 -23.71 16.06 10.01
N LEU A 7 -23.05 16.35 8.90
CA LEU A 7 -22.06 17.39 8.75
C LEU A 7 -22.66 18.70 8.18
N SER A 8 -23.99 18.82 8.09
CA SER A 8 -24.64 20.00 7.50
C SER A 8 -24.20 21.30 8.17
N ARG A 9 -24.09 21.30 9.51
CA ARG A 9 -23.68 22.47 10.29
C ARG A 9 -22.20 22.84 10.14
N VAL A 10 -21.34 21.91 9.75
CA VAL A 10 -19.93 22.18 9.44
C VAL A 10 -19.81 22.95 8.13
N LYS A 11 -20.76 22.76 7.21
CA LYS A 11 -20.79 23.36 5.86
C LYS A 11 -21.53 24.70 5.80
N GLU A 12 -22.04 25.20 6.94
CA GLU A 12 -22.65 26.52 6.99
C GLU A 12 -21.61 27.66 6.74
N PRO A 13 -22.08 28.88 6.47
CA PRO A 13 -21.19 30.05 6.38
C PRO A 13 -20.33 30.19 7.64
N LEU A 14 -19.09 30.68 7.50
CA LEU A 14 -18.08 30.73 8.55
C LEU A 14 -18.57 31.32 9.88
N GLY A 15 -19.47 32.31 9.83
CA GLY A 15 -20.00 32.96 11.04
C GLY A 15 -21.02 32.12 11.84
N THR A 16 -21.54 31.04 11.24
CA THR A 16 -22.57 30.16 11.85
C THR A 16 -22.16 28.70 11.88
N ALA A 17 -21.10 28.35 11.16
CA ALA A 17 -20.59 26.98 11.11
C ALA A 17 -20.14 26.46 12.47
N ASN A 18 -20.40 25.20 12.74
CA ASN A 18 -19.91 24.50 13.90
C ASN A 18 -18.62 23.73 13.58
N GLY A 19 -17.85 23.35 14.61
CA GLY A 19 -16.81 22.34 14.47
C GLY A 19 -17.38 20.95 14.16
N LEU A 20 -16.51 20.00 13.87
CA LEU A 20 -16.92 18.59 13.68
C LEU A 20 -17.62 18.07 14.93
N PRO A 21 -18.64 17.19 14.78
CA PRO A 21 -19.25 16.49 15.90
C PRO A 21 -18.21 15.70 16.70
N ASN A 22 -18.42 15.55 17.99
CA ASN A 22 -17.46 14.91 18.91
C ASN A 22 -17.04 13.50 18.47
N ALA A 23 -17.95 12.75 17.86
CA ALA A 23 -17.69 11.39 17.35
C ALA A 23 -16.51 11.36 16.34
N HIS A 24 -16.32 12.39 15.53
CA HIS A 24 -15.21 12.47 14.57
C HIS A 24 -13.83 12.57 15.21
N TYR A 25 -13.76 12.86 16.51
CA TYR A 25 -12.49 12.94 17.23
C TYR A 25 -12.16 11.69 18.05
N ILE A 26 -13.19 10.90 18.43
CA ILE A 26 -13.02 9.85 19.45
C ILE A 26 -13.68 8.51 19.11
N ASP A 27 -14.55 8.43 18.09
CA ASP A 27 -15.30 7.20 17.79
C ASP A 27 -14.50 6.32 16.80
N PRO A 28 -14.08 5.10 17.21
CA PRO A 28 -13.36 4.17 16.33
C PRO A 28 -14.14 3.79 15.07
N ALA A 29 -15.49 3.79 15.12
CA ALA A 29 -16.30 3.47 13.94
C ALA A 29 -16.22 4.59 12.89
N VAL A 30 -16.28 5.86 13.32
CA VAL A 30 -16.09 7.01 12.45
C VAL A 30 -14.67 7.00 11.85
N PHE A 31 -13.65 6.73 12.68
CA PHE A 31 -12.27 6.59 12.20
C PHE A 31 -12.14 5.50 11.13
N ALA A 32 -12.80 4.35 11.31
CA ALA A 32 -12.76 3.26 10.33
C ALA A 32 -13.38 3.69 8.99
N GLU A 33 -14.51 4.42 9.01
CA GLU A 33 -15.13 4.98 7.81
C GLU A 33 -14.23 6.02 7.11
N GLU A 34 -13.63 6.93 7.88
CA GLU A 34 -12.69 7.93 7.35
C GLU A 34 -11.43 7.28 6.78
N ARG A 35 -10.87 6.27 7.45
CA ARG A 35 -9.75 5.48 6.93
C ARG A 35 -10.07 4.90 5.56
N ASP A 36 -11.21 4.24 5.42
CA ASP A 36 -11.57 3.55 4.19
C ASP A 36 -11.93 4.55 3.07
N ALA A 37 -12.68 5.60 3.38
CA ALA A 37 -13.12 6.57 2.40
C ALA A 37 -12.04 7.59 1.99
N LEU A 38 -11.17 8.01 2.91
CA LEU A 38 -10.20 9.07 2.68
C LEU A 38 -8.79 8.52 2.50
N LEU A 39 -8.29 7.70 3.45
CA LEU A 39 -6.90 7.26 3.43
C LEU A 39 -6.66 6.09 2.46
N PHE A 40 -7.64 5.22 2.28
CA PHE A 40 -7.57 4.12 1.31
C PHE A 40 -8.20 4.48 -0.03
N GLY A 41 -9.31 5.22 0.00
CA GLY A 41 -10.09 5.59 -1.19
C GLY A 41 -9.53 6.77 -1.98
N GLN A 42 -8.67 7.59 -1.39
CA GLN A 42 -8.03 8.73 -2.06
C GLN A 42 -6.51 8.56 -2.10
N TRP A 43 -5.81 9.50 -2.71
CA TRP A 43 -4.35 9.55 -2.68
C TRP A 43 -3.87 10.01 -1.31
N ALA A 44 -3.06 9.20 -0.65
CA ALA A 44 -2.45 9.48 0.64
C ALA A 44 -0.93 9.42 0.55
N GLY A 45 -0.22 10.35 1.22
CA GLY A 45 1.23 10.31 1.33
C GLY A 45 1.67 9.17 2.26
N LEU A 46 2.53 8.29 1.77
CA LEU A 46 2.99 7.11 2.52
C LEU A 46 4.41 7.30 3.08
N ALA A 47 5.33 7.77 2.24
CA ALA A 47 6.77 7.77 2.49
C ALA A 47 7.48 8.76 1.56
N VAL A 48 8.80 8.75 1.57
CA VAL A 48 9.62 9.45 0.57
C VAL A 48 10.48 8.46 -0.21
N GLY A 49 10.79 8.77 -1.46
CA GLY A 49 11.65 7.93 -2.29
C GLY A 49 13.06 7.75 -1.71
N ALA A 50 13.54 8.77 -0.98
CA ALA A 50 14.81 8.73 -0.25
C ALA A 50 14.85 7.68 0.88
N ASP A 51 13.71 7.13 1.30
CA ASP A 51 13.67 6.02 2.27
C ASP A 51 14.24 4.70 1.71
N VAL A 52 14.29 4.59 0.38
CA VAL A 52 14.84 3.44 -0.36
C VAL A 52 15.75 3.97 -1.49
N PRO A 53 16.93 4.54 -1.15
CA PRO A 53 17.76 5.29 -2.10
C PRO A 53 18.39 4.44 -3.21
N GLU A 54 18.60 3.16 -2.97
CA GLU A 54 19.30 2.28 -3.92
C GLU A 54 18.44 1.10 -4.38
N ALA A 55 18.70 0.62 -5.59
CA ALA A 55 18.04 -0.58 -6.10
C ALA A 55 18.21 -1.77 -5.14
N GLY A 56 17.11 -2.43 -4.82
CA GLY A 56 17.01 -3.50 -3.83
C GLY A 56 16.67 -3.04 -2.42
N ASP A 57 16.72 -1.76 -2.11
CA ASP A 57 16.31 -1.28 -0.78
C ASP A 57 14.82 -1.52 -0.56
N ALA A 58 14.50 -2.08 0.60
CA ALA A 58 13.15 -2.51 0.95
C ALA A 58 12.83 -2.09 2.39
N LYS A 59 11.77 -1.28 2.55
CA LYS A 59 11.32 -0.74 3.84
C LYS A 59 9.90 -1.17 4.13
N PRO A 60 9.66 -1.93 5.23
CA PRO A 60 8.29 -2.23 5.67
C PRO A 60 7.66 -0.98 6.28
N ILE A 61 6.38 -0.78 6.00
CA ILE A 61 5.59 0.34 6.51
C ILE A 61 4.22 -0.19 6.93
N THR A 62 3.74 0.19 8.11
CA THR A 62 2.36 -0.08 8.51
C THR A 62 1.51 1.17 8.24
N PHE A 63 0.64 1.10 7.25
CA PHE A 63 -0.25 2.19 6.88
C PHE A 63 -1.68 1.89 7.33
N MET A 64 -2.14 2.57 8.37
CA MET A 64 -3.47 2.38 8.95
C MET A 64 -3.80 0.91 9.27
N GLY A 65 -2.84 0.16 9.77
CA GLY A 65 -2.95 -1.26 10.09
C GLY A 65 -2.65 -2.21 8.93
N MET A 66 -2.49 -1.71 7.70
CA MET A 66 -2.12 -2.52 6.54
C MET A 66 -0.59 -2.63 6.42
N PRO A 67 -0.03 -3.84 6.39
CA PRO A 67 1.40 -4.02 6.17
C PRO A 67 1.74 -3.78 4.69
N LEU A 68 2.54 -2.76 4.43
CA LEU A 68 3.05 -2.40 3.11
C LEU A 68 4.55 -2.59 3.03
N LEU A 69 5.06 -2.75 1.82
CA LEU A 69 6.48 -2.82 1.49
C LEU A 69 6.81 -1.77 0.46
N LEU A 70 7.57 -0.77 0.86
CA LEU A 70 8.20 0.18 -0.04
C LEU A 70 9.49 -0.44 -0.55
N LEU A 71 9.69 -0.46 -1.86
CA LEU A 71 10.83 -1.13 -2.49
C LEU A 71 11.31 -0.31 -3.70
N ARG A 72 12.64 -0.14 -3.85
CA ARG A 72 13.20 0.29 -5.13
C ARG A 72 13.60 -0.95 -5.93
N ASP A 73 12.98 -1.14 -7.07
CA ASP A 73 13.24 -2.30 -7.93
C ASP A 73 14.59 -2.18 -8.68
N ARG A 74 14.94 -3.22 -9.44
CA ARG A 74 16.19 -3.25 -10.22
C ARG A 74 16.24 -2.26 -11.38
N ASN A 75 15.09 -1.72 -11.78
CA ASN A 75 14.96 -0.72 -12.83
C ASN A 75 14.92 0.69 -12.24
N ASP A 76 15.32 0.85 -10.97
CA ASP A 76 15.30 2.11 -10.23
C ASP A 76 13.88 2.69 -10.01
N GLN A 77 12.85 1.87 -10.13
CA GLN A 77 11.47 2.27 -9.89
C GLN A 77 11.08 2.01 -8.42
N VAL A 78 10.53 3.01 -7.76
CA VAL A 78 9.95 2.84 -6.43
C VAL A 78 8.56 2.23 -6.58
N ARG A 79 8.33 1.10 -5.88
CA ARG A 79 7.08 0.35 -5.88
C ARG A 79 6.56 0.17 -4.46
N VAL A 80 5.26 0.01 -4.36
CA VAL A 80 4.60 -0.31 -3.09
C VAL A 80 3.81 -1.60 -3.28
N PHE A 81 4.04 -2.57 -2.40
CA PHE A 81 3.31 -3.84 -2.38
C PHE A 81 2.63 -4.07 -1.04
N GLN A 82 1.61 -4.92 -0.99
CA GLN A 82 1.25 -5.53 0.27
C GLN A 82 2.41 -6.40 0.76
N ASN A 83 2.85 -6.19 1.99
CA ASN A 83 3.99 -6.91 2.60
C ASN A 83 3.58 -8.30 3.10
N THR A 84 2.87 -9.05 2.27
CA THR A 84 2.34 -10.37 2.64
C THR A 84 2.57 -11.39 1.53
N CYS A 85 3.01 -12.59 1.94
CA CYS A 85 3.20 -13.71 1.03
C CYS A 85 1.85 -14.24 0.51
N ARG A 86 1.74 -14.41 -0.80
CA ARG A 86 0.53 -14.91 -1.46
C ARG A 86 0.18 -16.36 -1.14
N HIS A 87 1.08 -17.09 -0.47
CA HIS A 87 0.85 -18.47 -0.04
C HIS A 87 -0.06 -18.53 1.21
N ARG A 88 0.39 -17.94 2.32
CA ARG A 88 -0.30 -17.99 3.62
C ARG A 88 -0.22 -16.68 4.42
N GLY A 89 -0.07 -15.56 3.77
CA GLY A 89 -0.15 -14.24 4.43
C GLY A 89 1.03 -13.88 5.34
N MET A 90 2.15 -14.65 5.31
CA MET A 90 3.33 -14.32 6.11
C MET A 90 3.92 -12.98 5.70
N ILE A 91 4.31 -12.15 6.66
CA ILE A 91 5.06 -10.92 6.41
C ILE A 91 6.39 -11.28 5.73
N LEU A 92 6.72 -10.56 4.65
CA LEU A 92 7.90 -10.85 3.84
C LEU A 92 9.15 -10.13 4.33
N VAL A 93 8.99 -8.88 4.75
CA VAL A 93 10.07 -8.01 5.21
C VAL A 93 9.64 -7.35 6.51
N GLU A 94 10.39 -7.56 7.59
CA GLU A 94 10.05 -7.06 8.93
C GLU A 94 10.86 -5.80 9.30
N GLU A 95 12.01 -5.58 8.64
CA GLU A 95 12.90 -4.45 8.89
C GLU A 95 13.49 -3.91 7.57
N LEU A 96 14.01 -2.69 7.61
CA LEU A 96 14.74 -2.11 6.47
C LEU A 96 15.89 -3.02 6.08
N ARG A 97 15.96 -3.43 4.82
CA ARG A 97 17.01 -4.31 4.32
C ARG A 97 17.22 -4.15 2.81
N LYS A 98 18.37 -4.60 2.35
CA LYS A 98 18.64 -4.75 0.92
C LYS A 98 18.23 -6.13 0.42
N ILE A 99 17.45 -6.18 -0.65
CA ILE A 99 17.05 -7.41 -1.33
C ILE A 99 18.08 -7.75 -2.40
N GLU A 100 18.89 -8.74 -2.12
CA GLU A 100 19.84 -9.30 -3.08
C GLU A 100 19.18 -10.45 -3.85
N GLY A 101 18.73 -10.18 -5.06
CA GLY A 101 18.10 -11.18 -5.92
C GLY A 101 16.59 -11.21 -5.85
N ALA A 102 15.97 -11.84 -4.86
CA ALA A 102 14.54 -11.98 -4.74
C ALA A 102 14.06 -11.82 -3.29
N ILE A 103 12.82 -11.35 -3.14
CA ILE A 103 12.13 -11.30 -1.84
C ILE A 103 11.73 -12.73 -1.49
N ARG A 104 12.37 -13.31 -0.47
CA ARG A 104 12.10 -14.67 -0.02
C ARG A 104 11.21 -14.69 1.20
N CYS A 105 10.10 -15.42 1.10
CA CYS A 105 9.21 -15.65 2.25
C CYS A 105 9.94 -16.50 3.32
N PRO A 106 9.98 -16.03 4.58
CA PRO A 106 10.67 -16.77 5.65
C PRO A 106 9.97 -18.08 6.02
N TYR A 107 8.70 -18.26 5.65
CA TYR A 107 7.94 -19.45 6.03
C TYR A 107 8.20 -20.66 5.11
N HIS A 108 7.84 -20.56 3.80
CA HIS A 108 7.98 -21.69 2.87
C HIS A 108 8.85 -21.34 1.66
N SER A 109 9.68 -20.31 1.78
CA SER A 109 10.65 -19.91 0.77
C SER A 109 10.07 -19.57 -0.63
N TRP A 110 8.79 -19.21 -0.72
CA TRP A 110 8.28 -18.62 -1.95
C TRP A 110 9.06 -17.35 -2.25
N CYS A 111 9.50 -17.19 -3.49
CA CYS A 111 10.33 -16.06 -3.88
C CYS A 111 9.62 -15.18 -4.90
N TYR A 112 9.76 -13.87 -4.70
CA TYR A 112 9.22 -12.86 -5.59
C TYR A 112 10.35 -11.97 -6.11
N SER A 113 10.26 -11.57 -7.38
CA SER A 113 11.19 -10.57 -7.92
C SER A 113 10.91 -9.20 -7.29
N THR A 114 11.81 -8.24 -7.50
CA THR A 114 11.63 -6.85 -7.05
C THR A 114 10.47 -6.14 -7.78
N GLU A 115 10.02 -6.68 -8.92
CA GLU A 115 8.82 -6.23 -9.63
C GLU A 115 7.54 -6.95 -9.17
N GLY A 116 7.61 -7.73 -8.08
CA GLY A 116 6.49 -8.42 -7.46
C GLY A 116 6.09 -9.76 -8.09
N LYS A 117 6.76 -10.23 -9.15
CA LYS A 117 6.41 -11.50 -9.82
C LYS A 117 6.81 -12.70 -8.96
N LEU A 118 5.93 -13.70 -8.84
CA LEU A 118 6.28 -14.97 -8.18
C LEU A 118 7.23 -15.78 -9.08
N VAL A 119 8.47 -15.96 -8.63
CA VAL A 119 9.54 -16.59 -9.42
C VAL A 119 9.87 -18.01 -8.98
N SER A 120 9.61 -18.37 -7.72
CA SER A 120 9.89 -19.70 -7.20
C SER A 120 8.89 -20.14 -6.13
N THR A 121 8.49 -21.41 -6.20
CA THR A 121 7.52 -22.05 -5.29
C THR A 121 8.06 -23.40 -4.84
N PRO A 122 9.10 -23.43 -3.95
CA PRO A 122 9.73 -24.66 -3.54
C PRO A 122 8.74 -25.68 -2.97
N HIS A 123 8.86 -26.93 -3.41
CA HIS A 123 8.09 -28.08 -2.94
C HIS A 123 6.56 -28.00 -3.16
N VAL A 124 6.05 -27.08 -3.97
CA VAL A 124 4.60 -26.93 -4.18
C VAL A 124 3.96 -28.17 -4.81
N GLY A 125 4.70 -28.96 -5.59
CA GLY A 125 4.26 -30.23 -6.18
C GLY A 125 4.63 -31.46 -5.38
N GLY A 126 5.25 -31.28 -4.19
CA GLY A 126 5.80 -32.33 -3.36
C GLY A 126 7.31 -32.21 -3.16
N PRO A 127 7.96 -33.13 -2.45
CA PRO A 127 9.40 -33.07 -2.18
C PRO A 127 10.23 -32.94 -3.46
N GLY A 128 10.99 -31.85 -3.57
CA GLY A 128 11.83 -31.54 -4.73
C GLY A 128 11.11 -31.05 -5.98
N GLN A 129 9.77 -30.98 -5.99
CA GLN A 129 8.97 -30.50 -7.11
C GLN A 129 8.52 -29.05 -6.86
N ASN A 130 8.97 -28.13 -7.72
CA ASN A 130 8.75 -26.69 -7.57
C ASN A 130 7.61 -26.15 -8.44
N THR A 131 6.80 -27.04 -9.04
CA THR A 131 5.64 -26.70 -9.87
C THR A 131 4.48 -27.63 -9.55
N HIS A 132 3.26 -27.13 -9.71
CA HIS A 132 2.02 -27.92 -9.64
C HIS A 132 1.05 -27.39 -10.70
N PRO A 133 0.27 -28.26 -11.39
CA PRO A 133 -0.66 -27.83 -12.45
C PRO A 133 -1.67 -26.78 -11.99
N ASP A 134 -2.15 -26.88 -10.75
CA ASP A 134 -3.17 -25.98 -10.19
C ASP A 134 -2.57 -24.68 -9.63
N VAL A 135 -1.24 -24.45 -9.73
CA VAL A 135 -0.57 -23.25 -9.24
C VAL A 135 -0.09 -22.40 -10.40
N ASP A 136 -0.91 -21.44 -10.79
CA ASP A 136 -0.52 -20.43 -11.77
C ASP A 136 0.28 -19.31 -11.11
N ARG A 137 1.61 -19.34 -11.31
CA ARG A 137 2.52 -18.33 -10.77
C ARG A 137 2.27 -16.91 -11.31
N ALA A 138 1.67 -16.79 -12.51
CA ALA A 138 1.39 -15.47 -13.08
C ALA A 138 0.33 -14.70 -12.29
N THR A 139 -0.60 -15.41 -11.63
CA THR A 139 -1.68 -14.81 -10.84
C THR A 139 -1.33 -14.63 -9.36
N LEU A 140 -0.19 -15.17 -8.92
CA LEU A 140 0.23 -15.21 -7.52
C LEU A 140 1.41 -14.27 -7.21
N GLY A 141 1.62 -13.24 -8.03
CA GLY A 141 2.53 -12.13 -7.72
C GLY A 141 2.11 -11.36 -6.47
N LEU A 142 2.99 -10.55 -5.93
CA LEU A 142 2.66 -9.61 -4.86
C LEU A 142 1.54 -8.67 -5.32
N ILE A 143 0.68 -8.28 -4.39
CA ILE A 143 -0.35 -7.28 -4.66
C ILE A 143 0.34 -5.91 -4.67
N GLU A 144 0.45 -5.32 -5.85
CA GLU A 144 0.97 -3.97 -6.00
C GLU A 144 -0.10 -2.94 -5.63
N ILE A 145 0.29 -1.98 -4.82
CA ILE A 145 -0.55 -0.85 -4.44
C ILE A 145 -0.31 0.27 -5.45
N ARG A 146 -1.40 0.80 -6.00
CA ARG A 146 -1.32 1.93 -6.92
C ARG A 146 -0.58 3.08 -6.26
N SER A 147 0.54 3.52 -6.87
CA SER A 147 1.42 4.54 -6.30
C SER A 147 1.85 5.56 -7.35
N HIS A 148 2.17 6.77 -6.88
CA HIS A 148 2.69 7.87 -7.68
C HIS A 148 3.76 8.61 -6.87
N ILE A 149 4.85 9.00 -7.54
CA ILE A 149 5.91 9.79 -6.90
C ILE A 149 5.80 11.23 -7.37
N TRP A 150 5.61 12.13 -6.42
CA TRP A 150 5.60 13.55 -6.70
C TRP A 150 6.44 14.30 -5.66
N ARG A 151 7.49 14.98 -6.13
CA ARG A 151 8.47 15.69 -5.29
C ARG A 151 9.05 14.80 -4.18
N ASP A 152 9.49 13.62 -4.56
CA ASP A 152 10.01 12.55 -3.70
C ASP A 152 9.00 11.95 -2.71
N VAL A 153 7.79 12.50 -2.57
CA VAL A 153 6.74 11.86 -1.77
C VAL A 153 6.14 10.70 -2.56
N VAL A 154 6.09 9.55 -1.93
CA VAL A 154 5.40 8.36 -2.44
C VAL A 154 3.95 8.41 -2.00
N TRP A 155 3.06 8.67 -2.94
CA TRP A 155 1.62 8.67 -2.75
C TRP A 155 1.05 7.31 -3.10
N VAL A 156 0.06 6.86 -2.34
CA VAL A 156 -0.62 5.59 -2.56
C VAL A 156 -2.13 5.79 -2.65
N ASN A 157 -2.77 4.98 -3.49
CA ASN A 157 -4.21 4.77 -3.48
C ASN A 157 -4.48 3.28 -3.25
N VAL A 158 -4.89 2.93 -2.05
CA VAL A 158 -4.94 1.54 -1.58
C VAL A 158 -6.04 0.74 -2.26
N ASP A 159 -7.22 1.30 -2.46
CA ASP A 159 -8.34 0.64 -3.13
C ASP A 159 -8.24 0.67 -4.67
N GLY A 160 -7.30 1.46 -5.21
CA GLY A 160 -7.05 1.58 -6.65
C GLY A 160 -8.12 2.34 -7.44
N GLN A 161 -9.11 2.98 -6.78
CA GLN A 161 -10.27 3.59 -7.43
C GLN A 161 -10.19 5.12 -7.56
N ALA A 162 -9.23 5.78 -6.92
CA ALA A 162 -9.07 7.23 -7.05
C ALA A 162 -8.82 7.64 -8.52
N PRO A 163 -9.24 8.85 -8.92
CA PRO A 163 -8.83 9.42 -10.20
C PRO A 163 -7.31 9.42 -10.38
N GLU A 164 -6.83 9.63 -11.62
CA GLU A 164 -5.39 9.80 -11.85
C GLU A 164 -4.83 10.89 -10.94
N PHE A 165 -3.57 10.71 -10.50
CA PHE A 165 -2.94 11.58 -9.50
C PHE A 165 -3.01 13.07 -9.88
N GLU A 166 -2.71 13.40 -11.13
CA GLU A 166 -2.74 14.78 -11.66
C GLU A 166 -4.14 15.37 -11.61
N VAL A 167 -5.18 14.57 -11.80
CA VAL A 167 -6.57 15.01 -11.73
C VAL A 167 -6.97 15.25 -10.27
N ALA A 168 -6.65 14.32 -9.40
CA ALA A 168 -6.96 14.40 -7.97
C ALA A 168 -6.26 15.58 -7.29
N MET A 169 -4.98 15.83 -7.68
CA MET A 169 -4.12 16.85 -7.07
C MET A 169 -4.13 18.18 -7.82
N LYS A 170 -5.02 18.36 -8.79
CA LYS A 170 -5.06 19.55 -9.66
C LYS A 170 -5.00 20.89 -8.92
N LEU A 171 -5.76 21.03 -7.83
CA LEU A 171 -5.76 22.28 -7.04
C LEU A 171 -4.41 22.51 -6.34
N SER A 172 -3.80 21.45 -5.81
CA SER A 172 -2.49 21.53 -5.17
C SER A 172 -1.37 21.85 -6.18
N LEU A 173 -1.46 21.28 -7.40
CA LEU A 173 -0.48 21.50 -8.46
C LEU A 173 -0.49 22.94 -9.00
N ILE A 174 -1.64 23.62 -9.01
CA ILE A 174 -1.77 25.00 -9.49
C ILE A 174 -1.08 25.99 -8.54
N HIS A 175 -1.03 25.70 -7.25
CA HIS A 175 -0.47 26.60 -6.23
C HIS A 175 1.04 26.41 -5.99
N ILE A 176 1.67 25.54 -6.72
CA ILE A 176 3.11 25.24 -6.63
C ILE A 176 3.84 25.61 -7.92
#